data_b428b7a12a2fcfe372a325b2d40362b3
#
_entry.id   b428b7a12a2fcfe372a325b2d40362b3
#
_cell.length_a   1.000
_cell.length_b   1.000
_cell.length_c   1.000
_cell.angle_alpha   90.00
_cell.angle_beta   90.00
_cell.angle_gamma   90.00
#
_symmetry.space_group_name_H-M   'P 1'
#
loop_
_entity.id
_entity.type
_entity.pdbx_description
1 polymer ?
#
loop_
_entity_poly.entity_id
_entity_poly.type
_entity_poly.pdbx_seq_one_letter_code
_entity_poly.pdbx_strand_id
1 'polypeptide(L)'
;MSVTFRILPDHGLVYVRYDGIAVLEETFRAFDAYARHPQQRPGQKQLVDLAGITGVEQDYVRLMALQSRKADLFSAHEGQTMIVYYAPTPLSYDLSKMVLRSWDGLDSIVALVQQTEAGALALLGLRERSFAALLQTAV
;
A
#
# COMPACT_ATOMS: atom_id res chain seq x y z
N MET A 1 4.73 -10.68 -12.38
CA MET A 1 3.56 -10.16 -11.64
C MET A 1 3.72 -8.67 -11.40
N SER A 2 2.64 -7.91 -11.58
CA SER A 2 2.70 -6.46 -11.42
C SER A 2 2.74 -6.01 -9.96
N VAL A 3 2.38 -6.88 -9.01
CA VAL A 3 2.36 -6.54 -7.59
C VAL A 3 2.86 -7.69 -6.74
N THR A 4 3.66 -7.35 -5.73
CA THR A 4 4.14 -8.28 -4.71
C THR A 4 3.97 -7.63 -3.34
N PHE A 5 3.93 -8.44 -2.29
CA PHE A 5 3.91 -7.91 -0.93
C PHE A 5 4.81 -8.73 -0.01
N ARG A 6 5.25 -8.09 1.06
CA ARG A 6 6.02 -8.73 2.11
C ARG A 6 5.58 -8.18 3.46
N ILE A 7 5.20 -9.06 4.36
CA ILE A 7 4.83 -8.68 5.72
C ILE A 7 6.11 -8.60 6.57
N LEU A 8 6.25 -7.49 7.31
CA LEU A 8 7.34 -7.26 8.24
C LEU A 8 6.74 -7.22 9.65
N PRO A 9 6.55 -8.39 10.30
CA PRO A 9 5.75 -8.46 11.53
C PRO A 9 6.33 -7.62 12.68
N ASP A 10 7.66 -7.59 12.80
CA ASP A 10 8.32 -6.86 13.88
C ASP A 10 8.18 -5.35 13.73
N HIS A 11 7.88 -4.88 12.51
CA HIS A 11 7.66 -3.46 12.22
C HIS A 11 6.18 -3.10 12.19
N GLY A 12 5.27 -4.08 12.32
CA GLY A 12 3.84 -3.86 12.15
C GLY A 12 3.49 -3.30 10.78
N LEU A 13 4.16 -3.78 9.74
CA LEU A 13 4.17 -3.18 8.41
C LEU A 13 4.00 -4.22 7.32
N VAL A 14 3.34 -3.82 6.24
CA VAL A 14 3.31 -4.56 4.98
C VAL A 14 3.94 -3.69 3.90
N TYR A 15 4.94 -4.22 3.21
CA TYR A 15 5.57 -3.57 2.06
C TYR A 15 4.96 -4.15 0.78
N VAL A 16 4.29 -3.30 0.01
CA VAL A 16 3.64 -3.66 -1.26
C VAL A 16 4.38 -2.95 -2.38
N ARG A 17 4.79 -3.69 -3.42
CA ARG A 17 5.52 -3.12 -4.53
C ARG A 17 4.82 -3.40 -5.84
N TYR A 18 4.67 -2.34 -6.66
CA TYR A 18 4.15 -2.42 -8.02
C TYR A 18 5.26 -2.20 -9.03
N ASP A 19 5.29 -3.03 -10.08
CA ASP A 19 6.22 -2.92 -11.20
C ASP A 19 5.44 -3.07 -12.51
N GLY A 20 5.73 -2.20 -13.49
CA GLY A 20 5.04 -2.23 -14.78
C GLY A 20 3.60 -1.74 -14.70
N ILE A 21 2.73 -2.29 -15.53
CA ILE A 21 1.31 -1.94 -15.54
C ILE A 21 0.60 -2.68 -14.41
N ALA A 22 -0.09 -1.93 -13.55
CA ALA A 22 -0.87 -2.52 -12.46
C ALA A 22 -2.13 -3.18 -13.04
N VAL A 23 -2.18 -4.50 -12.95
CA VAL A 23 -3.31 -5.32 -13.39
C VAL A 23 -4.21 -5.60 -12.20
N LEU A 24 -5.48 -5.19 -12.28
CA LEU A 24 -6.40 -5.28 -11.14
C LEU A 24 -6.61 -6.72 -10.67
N GLU A 25 -6.67 -7.69 -11.58
CA GLU A 25 -6.77 -9.10 -11.22
C GLU A 25 -5.62 -9.55 -10.32
N GLU A 26 -4.39 -9.13 -10.65
CA GLU A 26 -3.22 -9.47 -9.83
C GLU A 26 -3.27 -8.77 -8.47
N THR A 27 -3.77 -7.54 -8.44
CA THR A 27 -3.93 -6.80 -7.17
C THR A 27 -4.98 -7.47 -6.28
N PHE A 28 -6.10 -7.94 -6.84
CA PHE A 28 -7.09 -8.71 -6.09
C PHE A 28 -6.48 -9.97 -5.49
N ARG A 29 -5.70 -10.71 -6.28
CA ARG A 29 -5.04 -11.95 -5.81
C ARG A 29 -4.04 -11.68 -4.70
N ALA A 30 -3.24 -10.63 -4.85
CA ALA A 30 -2.26 -10.26 -3.83
C ALA A 30 -2.96 -9.85 -2.53
N PHE A 31 -4.04 -9.08 -2.63
CA PHE A 31 -4.80 -8.68 -1.46
C PHE A 31 -5.46 -9.87 -0.77
N ASP A 32 -6.05 -10.80 -1.53
CA ASP A 32 -6.63 -12.01 -0.96
C ASP A 32 -5.59 -12.88 -0.26
N ALA A 33 -4.39 -12.98 -0.85
CA ALA A 33 -3.28 -13.71 -0.23
C ALA A 33 -2.83 -13.04 1.08
N TYR A 34 -2.78 -11.71 1.11
CA TYR A 34 -2.47 -10.96 2.31
C TYR A 34 -3.55 -11.18 3.38
N ALA A 35 -4.83 -11.08 3.02
CA ALA A 35 -5.93 -11.20 3.97
C ALA A 35 -5.96 -12.57 4.67
N ARG A 36 -5.47 -13.60 4.00
CA ARG A 36 -5.39 -14.98 4.53
C ARG A 36 -4.04 -15.37 5.10
N HIS A 37 -3.07 -14.45 5.05
CA HIS A 37 -1.72 -14.75 5.47
C HIS A 37 -1.65 -14.94 6.99
N PRO A 38 -0.89 -15.95 7.50
CA PRO A 38 -0.77 -16.19 8.94
C PRO A 38 -0.20 -15.02 9.73
N GLN A 39 0.58 -14.17 9.09
CA GLN A 39 1.21 -12.99 9.73
C GLN A 39 0.40 -11.71 9.56
N GLN A 40 -0.75 -11.77 8.88
CA GLN A 40 -1.63 -10.62 8.78
C GLN A 40 -2.21 -10.29 10.17
N ARG A 41 -2.19 -9.01 10.53
CA ARG A 41 -2.73 -8.52 11.80
C ARG A 41 -3.52 -7.23 11.55
N PRO A 42 -4.62 -7.02 12.31
CA PRO A 42 -5.35 -5.76 12.24
C PRO A 42 -4.44 -4.58 12.59
N GLY A 43 -4.60 -3.47 11.87
CA GLY A 43 -3.86 -2.26 12.13
C GLY A 43 -2.44 -2.22 11.56
N GLN A 44 -2.00 -3.25 10.85
CA GLN A 44 -0.71 -3.21 10.17
C GLN A 44 -0.68 -2.04 9.19
N LYS A 45 0.38 -1.24 9.27
CA LYS A 45 0.60 -0.13 8.34
C LYS A 45 0.94 -0.66 6.97
N GLN A 46 0.54 0.09 5.94
CA GLN A 46 0.76 -0.30 4.54
C GLN A 46 1.73 0.69 3.90
N LEU A 47 2.84 0.19 3.37
CA LEU A 47 3.77 0.99 2.55
C LEU A 47 3.65 0.49 1.12
N VAL A 48 3.11 1.33 0.24
CA VAL A 48 2.88 0.98 -1.16
C VAL A 48 3.92 1.69 -2.02
N ASP A 49 4.84 0.92 -2.58
CA ASP A 49 5.93 1.41 -3.42
C ASP A 49 5.48 1.44 -4.88
N LEU A 50 5.29 2.65 -5.41
CA LEU A 50 4.86 2.88 -6.78
C LEU A 50 6.00 3.32 -7.71
N ALA A 51 7.25 3.23 -7.27
CA ALA A 51 8.39 3.72 -8.07
C ALA A 51 8.51 3.01 -9.43
N GLY A 52 8.17 1.73 -9.48
CA GLY A 52 8.28 0.93 -10.71
C GLY A 52 7.03 0.89 -11.58
N ILE A 53 5.96 1.59 -11.18
CA ILE A 53 4.70 1.54 -11.93
C ILE A 53 4.81 2.34 -13.23
N THR A 54 4.29 1.77 -14.33
CA THR A 54 4.29 2.42 -15.64
C THR A 54 2.89 2.71 -16.17
N GLY A 55 1.87 2.25 -15.48
CA GLY A 55 0.47 2.50 -15.85
C GLY A 55 -0.47 1.72 -14.95
N VAL A 56 -1.76 1.92 -15.15
CA VAL A 56 -2.83 1.23 -14.42
C VAL A 56 -3.89 0.79 -15.41
N GLU A 57 -4.40 -0.42 -15.22
CA GLU A 57 -5.54 -0.91 -15.99
C GLU A 57 -6.75 0.01 -15.80
N GLN A 58 -7.37 0.41 -16.92
CA GLN A 58 -8.46 1.39 -16.93
C GLN A 58 -9.82 0.72 -16.70
N ASP A 59 -10.09 0.37 -15.45
CA ASP A 59 -11.40 -0.17 -15.05
C ASP A 59 -11.77 0.43 -13.69
N TYR A 60 -12.44 1.57 -13.74
CA TYR A 60 -12.77 2.32 -12.52
C TYR A 60 -13.72 1.55 -11.60
N VAL A 61 -14.73 0.87 -12.17
CA VAL A 61 -15.68 0.09 -11.37
C VAL A 61 -14.98 -1.01 -10.61
N ARG A 62 -14.07 -1.71 -11.28
CA ARG A 62 -13.30 -2.79 -10.65
C ARG A 62 -12.32 -2.27 -9.62
N LEU A 63 -11.71 -1.11 -9.88
CA LEU A 63 -10.86 -0.44 -8.90
C LEU A 63 -11.65 -0.12 -7.63
N MET A 64 -12.84 0.43 -7.77
CA MET A 64 -13.67 0.76 -6.60
C MET A 64 -14.12 -0.50 -5.85
N ALA A 65 -14.39 -1.59 -6.55
CA ALA A 65 -14.68 -2.87 -5.90
C ALA A 65 -13.49 -3.38 -5.07
N LEU A 66 -12.26 -3.24 -5.58
CA LEU A 66 -11.04 -3.58 -4.86
C LEU A 66 -10.89 -2.72 -3.60
N GLN A 67 -11.06 -1.40 -3.72
CA GLN A 67 -10.94 -0.49 -2.60
C GLN A 67 -11.98 -0.78 -1.52
N SER A 68 -13.19 -1.17 -1.91
CA SER A 68 -14.23 -1.58 -0.98
C SER A 68 -13.82 -2.83 -0.18
N ARG A 69 -13.23 -3.82 -0.82
CA ARG A 69 -12.73 -5.02 -0.13
C ARG A 69 -11.59 -4.69 0.83
N LYS A 70 -10.69 -3.81 0.42
CA LYS A 70 -9.59 -3.35 1.29
C LYS A 70 -10.15 -2.60 2.50
N ALA A 71 -11.15 -1.74 2.30
CA ALA A 71 -11.78 -1.00 3.38
C ALA A 71 -12.41 -1.93 4.41
N ASP A 72 -13.07 -2.99 3.97
CA ASP A 72 -13.68 -3.96 4.88
C ASP A 72 -12.63 -4.61 5.79
N LEU A 73 -11.48 -5.01 5.25
CA LEU A 73 -10.41 -5.60 6.05
C LEU A 73 -9.77 -4.56 6.97
N PHE A 74 -9.43 -3.39 6.45
CA PHE A 74 -8.71 -2.38 7.22
C PHE A 74 -9.57 -1.73 8.31
N SER A 75 -10.89 -1.75 8.15
CA SER A 75 -11.84 -1.21 9.13
C SER A 75 -12.35 -2.24 10.13
N ALA A 76 -11.86 -3.48 10.08
CA ALA A 76 -12.35 -4.57 10.92
C ALA A 76 -11.87 -4.49 12.37
N HIS A 77 -11.17 -3.44 12.76
CA HIS A 77 -10.67 -3.24 14.13
C HIS A 77 -10.94 -1.80 14.58
N GLU A 78 -10.82 -1.55 15.87
CA GLU A 78 -10.89 -0.18 16.39
C GLU A 78 -9.59 0.56 16.03
N GLY A 79 -9.75 1.84 15.68
CA GLY A 79 -8.62 2.69 15.28
C GLY A 79 -8.48 2.80 13.77
N GLN A 80 -7.37 3.39 13.35
CA GLN A 80 -7.11 3.71 11.95
C GLN A 80 -6.01 2.84 11.38
N THR A 81 -6.11 2.57 10.07
CA THR A 81 -5.04 1.94 9.29
C THR A 81 -4.36 3.00 8.44
N MET A 82 -3.04 3.14 8.60
CA MET A 82 -2.25 4.08 7.83
C MET A 82 -1.74 3.42 6.55
N ILE A 83 -1.95 4.09 5.41
CA ILE A 83 -1.43 3.67 4.12
C ILE A 83 -0.56 4.81 3.59
N VAL A 84 0.72 4.54 3.32
CA VAL A 84 1.64 5.52 2.74
C VAL A 84 2.00 5.05 1.32
N TYR A 85 1.72 5.89 0.34
CA TYR A 85 2.09 5.66 -1.05
C TYR A 85 3.39 6.40 -1.34
N TYR A 86 4.42 5.64 -1.72
CA TYR A 86 5.68 6.20 -2.20
C TYR A 86 5.58 6.39 -3.70
N ALA A 87 5.58 7.63 -4.15
CA ALA A 87 5.30 7.99 -5.55
C ALA A 87 6.33 9.02 -6.04
N PRO A 88 7.56 8.57 -6.42
CA PRO A 88 8.65 9.47 -6.75
C PRO A 88 8.61 10.01 -8.19
N THR A 89 7.83 9.42 -9.09
CA THR A 89 7.74 9.85 -10.49
C THR A 89 6.47 10.66 -10.73
N PRO A 90 6.41 11.51 -11.78
CA PRO A 90 5.18 12.23 -12.12
C PRO A 90 3.98 11.29 -12.32
N LEU A 91 4.18 10.17 -13.02
CA LEU A 91 3.12 9.20 -13.25
C LEU A 91 2.63 8.57 -11.95
N SER A 92 3.54 8.09 -11.12
CA SER A 92 3.17 7.46 -9.84
C SER A 92 2.51 8.46 -8.91
N TYR A 93 2.94 9.71 -8.92
CA TYR A 93 2.33 10.76 -8.11
C TYR A 93 0.89 11.04 -8.53
N ASP A 94 0.63 11.15 -9.84
CA ASP A 94 -0.72 11.37 -10.36
C ASP A 94 -1.64 10.19 -10.05
N LEU A 95 -1.13 8.98 -10.20
CA LEU A 95 -1.89 7.76 -9.86
C LEU A 95 -2.20 7.69 -8.37
N SER A 96 -1.25 8.05 -7.52
CA SER A 96 -1.46 8.04 -6.07
C SER A 96 -2.54 9.01 -5.64
N LYS A 97 -2.63 10.18 -6.28
CA LYS A 97 -3.69 11.14 -5.99
C LYS A 97 -5.08 10.58 -6.34
N MET A 98 -5.18 9.87 -7.46
CA MET A 98 -6.43 9.21 -7.84
C MET A 98 -6.83 8.16 -6.80
N VAL A 99 -5.87 7.36 -6.36
CA VAL A 99 -6.11 6.33 -5.34
C VAL A 99 -6.48 6.97 -4.00
N LEU A 100 -5.84 8.08 -3.62
CA LEU A 100 -6.19 8.79 -2.40
C LEU A 100 -7.66 9.20 -2.38
N ARG A 101 -8.15 9.71 -3.50
CA ARG A 101 -9.57 10.11 -3.61
C ARG A 101 -10.52 8.96 -3.40
N SER A 102 -10.12 7.73 -3.72
CA SER A 102 -10.93 6.55 -3.51
C SER A 102 -11.16 6.23 -2.03
N TRP A 103 -10.35 6.79 -1.14
CA TRP A 103 -10.47 6.64 0.31
C TRP A 103 -11.27 7.77 0.98
N ASP A 104 -11.71 8.78 0.23
CA ASP A 104 -12.44 9.92 0.79
C ASP A 104 -13.70 9.45 1.54
N GLY A 105 -13.93 10.04 2.71
CA GLY A 105 -15.09 9.71 3.54
C GLY A 105 -14.93 8.50 4.44
N LEU A 106 -13.76 7.83 4.39
CA LEU A 106 -13.47 6.68 5.25
C LEU A 106 -12.54 7.09 6.39
N ASP A 107 -13.10 7.37 7.56
CA ASP A 107 -12.33 7.81 8.73
C ASP A 107 -11.36 6.76 9.27
N SER A 108 -11.62 5.49 8.97
CA SER A 108 -10.77 4.38 9.39
C SER A 108 -9.48 4.24 8.59
N ILE A 109 -9.34 4.98 7.49
CA ILE A 109 -8.17 4.94 6.61
C ILE A 109 -7.48 6.30 6.62
N VAL A 110 -6.18 6.29 6.92
CA VAL A 110 -5.30 7.47 6.79
C VAL A 110 -4.35 7.21 5.64
N ALA A 111 -4.63 7.81 4.48
CA ALA A 111 -3.84 7.60 3.27
C ALA A 111 -3.02 8.85 2.95
N LEU A 112 -1.71 8.67 2.79
CA LEU A 112 -0.74 9.75 2.59
C LEU A 112 0.16 9.42 1.40
N VAL A 113 0.69 10.46 0.75
CA VAL A 113 1.63 10.31 -0.37
C VAL A 113 2.96 10.97 -0.02
N GLN A 114 4.04 10.30 -0.34
CA GLN A 114 5.41 10.82 -0.19
C GLN A 114 6.22 10.56 -1.45
N GLN A 115 7.13 11.47 -1.76
CA GLN A 115 7.98 11.37 -2.95
C GLN A 115 9.41 10.92 -2.62
N THR A 116 9.75 10.75 -1.34
CA THR A 116 11.05 10.26 -0.91
C THR A 116 10.88 9.05 0.00
N GLU A 117 11.86 8.14 -0.03
CA GLU A 117 11.84 6.97 0.85
C GLU A 117 11.94 7.38 2.31
N ALA A 118 12.84 8.31 2.63
CA ALA A 118 13.00 8.80 3.99
C ALA A 118 11.70 9.44 4.52
N GLY A 119 11.01 10.23 3.69
CA GLY A 119 9.73 10.84 4.07
C GLY A 119 8.65 9.81 4.34
N ALA A 120 8.55 8.79 3.49
CA ALA A 120 7.59 7.71 3.66
C ALA A 120 7.85 6.95 4.96
N LEU A 121 9.10 6.59 5.21
CA LEU A 121 9.48 5.84 6.41
C LEU A 121 9.27 6.66 7.69
N ALA A 122 9.54 7.97 7.64
CA ALA A 122 9.31 8.85 8.77
C ALA A 122 7.82 8.91 9.15
N LEU A 123 6.94 9.00 8.17
CA LEU A 123 5.49 8.98 8.41
C LEU A 123 5.04 7.67 9.06
N LEU A 124 5.69 6.57 8.71
CA LEU A 124 5.39 5.25 9.28
C LEU A 124 6.01 5.05 10.67
N GLY A 125 6.79 6.02 11.15
CA GLY A 125 7.43 5.94 12.46
C GLY A 125 8.64 5.00 12.47
N LEU A 126 9.27 4.76 11.33
CA LEU A 126 10.39 3.84 11.20
C LEU A 126 11.72 4.58 11.22
N ARG A 127 12.78 3.92 11.72
CA ARG A 127 14.11 4.49 11.84
C ARG A 127 14.90 4.44 10.53
N GLU A 128 14.65 3.43 9.71
CA GLU A 128 15.34 3.23 8.44
C GLU A 128 15.05 4.41 7.53
N ARG A 129 16.02 4.76 6.68
CA ARG A 129 15.92 5.90 5.77
C ARG A 129 15.80 5.49 4.31
N SER A 130 15.91 4.19 4.03
CA SER A 130 15.74 3.64 2.69
C SER A 130 14.98 2.32 2.78
N PHE A 131 14.31 1.96 1.71
CA PHE A 131 13.59 0.68 1.64
C PHE A 131 14.59 -0.49 1.63
N ALA A 132 15.76 -0.31 1.02
CA ALA A 132 16.79 -1.33 1.05
C ALA A 132 17.22 -1.64 2.49
N ALA A 133 17.45 -0.62 3.31
CA ALA A 133 17.80 -0.81 4.72
C ALA A 133 16.66 -1.47 5.49
N LEU A 134 15.41 -1.03 5.26
CA LEU A 134 14.24 -1.62 5.89
C LEU A 134 14.12 -3.12 5.60
N LEU A 135 14.23 -3.50 4.32
CA LEU A 135 14.05 -4.89 3.91
C LEU A 135 15.21 -5.78 4.38
N GLN A 136 16.39 -5.25 4.59
CA GLN A 136 17.53 -5.98 5.15
C GLN A 136 17.37 -6.25 6.63
N THR A 137 16.85 -5.30 7.41
CA THR A 137 16.71 -5.43 8.86
C THR A 137 15.51 -6.30 9.25
N ALA A 138 14.63 -6.61 8.30
CA ALA A 138 13.39 -7.36 8.54
C ALA A 138 13.52 -8.86 8.30
N VAL A 139 14.73 -9.39 8.32
CA VAL A 139 14.98 -10.82 8.09
C VAL A 139 14.54 -11.67 9.28
#